data_fa7232585f3c9a0bb1196ba960882c1e
#
_entry.id   fa7232585f3c9a0bb1196ba960882c1e
#
_cell.length_a   1.000
_cell.length_b   1.000
_cell.length_c   1.000
_cell.angle_alpha   90.00
_cell.angle_beta   90.00
_cell.angle_gamma   90.00
#
_symmetry.space_group_name_H-M   'P 1'
#
loop_
_entity.id
_entity.type
_entity.pdbx_description
1 polymer ?
#
loop_
_entity_poly.entity_id
_entity_poly.type
_entity_poly.pdbx_seq_one_letter_code
_entity_poly.pdbx_strand_id
1 'polypeptide(L)'
;MWYVLEDTVPANTARASARETSIKVHRGILHSIYLTIPPGSSDLVHCQLRKGGYFILPRNEDKSFTGEHVDTLYREWLFLPAETNRLTLKTWNTDDTYSHNVRLHLGVLKKEDAEMPETLLKEMRLFLKLFRRRT
;
A
#
# COMPACT_ATOMS: atom_id res chain seq x y z
N MET A 1 7.65 10.89 2.28
CA MET A 1 8.65 9.80 2.40
C MET A 1 8.24 8.61 1.54
N TRP A 2 9.19 7.98 0.92
CA TRP A 2 8.95 6.79 0.10
C TRP A 2 9.73 5.61 0.65
N TYR A 3 9.07 4.47 0.70
CA TYR A 3 9.65 3.19 1.11
C TYR A 3 9.52 2.18 -0.02
N VAL A 4 10.47 1.27 -0.11
CA VAL A 4 10.42 0.17 -1.08
C VAL A 4 10.32 -1.15 -0.34
N LEU A 5 9.36 -1.95 -0.73
CA LEU A 5 9.14 -3.29 -0.21
C LEU A 5 9.11 -4.24 -1.40
N GLU A 6 10.05 -5.19 -1.43
CA GLU A 6 10.27 -6.05 -2.58
C GLU A 6 10.51 -7.48 -2.15
N ASP A 7 10.00 -8.42 -2.93
CA ASP A 7 10.29 -9.85 -2.75
C ASP A 7 10.34 -10.55 -4.10
N THR A 8 11.34 -11.40 -4.27
CA THR A 8 11.41 -12.35 -5.37
C THR A 8 10.87 -13.68 -4.88
N VAL A 9 9.69 -14.04 -5.34
CA VAL A 9 8.94 -15.18 -4.85
C VAL A 9 9.34 -16.43 -5.63
N PRO A 10 9.93 -17.45 -4.98
CA PRO A 10 10.33 -18.68 -5.65
C PRO A 10 9.14 -19.41 -6.27
N ALA A 11 9.41 -20.20 -7.30
CA ALA A 11 8.41 -21.09 -7.87
C ALA A 11 7.86 -22.06 -6.81
N ASN A 12 6.65 -22.56 -7.01
CA ASN A 12 6.00 -23.51 -6.10
C ASN A 12 5.84 -23.01 -4.65
N THR A 13 5.61 -21.73 -4.47
CA THR A 13 5.30 -21.17 -3.16
C THR A 13 3.80 -21.12 -2.96
N ALA A 14 3.26 -22.07 -2.22
CA ALA A 14 1.83 -22.16 -1.96
C ALA A 14 1.34 -21.04 -1.07
N ARG A 15 0.07 -20.66 -1.18
CA ARG A 15 -0.56 -19.68 -0.31
C ARG A 15 -0.48 -20.05 1.17
N ALA A 16 -0.62 -21.34 1.49
CA ALA A 16 -0.50 -21.84 2.87
C ALA A 16 0.92 -21.67 3.44
N SER A 17 1.93 -21.59 2.58
CA SER A 17 3.34 -21.38 2.93
C SER A 17 3.85 -20.05 2.39
N ALA A 18 2.98 -19.05 2.28
CA ALA A 18 3.30 -17.76 1.71
C ALA A 18 4.44 -17.08 2.45
N ARG A 19 5.23 -16.32 1.70
CA ARG A 19 6.32 -15.54 2.23
C ARG A 19 5.79 -14.25 2.84
N GLU A 20 6.39 -13.80 3.92
CA GLU A 20 6.06 -12.53 4.55
C GLU A 20 7.32 -11.67 4.65
N THR A 21 7.27 -10.49 4.06
CA THR A 21 8.33 -9.50 4.10
C THR A 21 7.78 -8.26 4.79
N SER A 22 8.44 -7.80 5.85
CA SER A 22 7.97 -6.67 6.63
C SER A 22 8.90 -5.48 6.50
N ILE A 23 8.31 -4.28 6.61
CA ILE A 23 9.04 -3.03 6.66
C ILE A 23 8.51 -2.17 7.81
N LYS A 24 9.39 -1.39 8.42
CA LYS A 24 9.02 -0.43 9.44
C LYS A 24 8.87 0.95 8.80
N VAL A 25 7.73 1.57 9.04
CA VAL A 25 7.37 2.85 8.45
C VAL A 25 7.09 3.85 9.57
N HIS A 26 7.60 5.07 9.43
CA HIS A 26 7.38 6.12 10.42
C HIS A 26 5.91 6.57 10.48
N ARG A 27 5.56 7.21 11.60
CA ARG A 27 4.26 7.84 11.79
C ARG A 27 3.90 8.76 10.63
N GLY A 28 2.66 8.68 10.17
CA GLY A 28 2.17 9.52 9.10
C GLY A 28 0.91 8.96 8.45
N ILE A 29 0.72 9.28 7.19
CA ILE A 29 -0.40 8.81 6.40
C ILE A 29 0.12 8.11 5.16
N LEU A 30 -0.21 6.83 5.02
CA LEU A 30 0.04 6.09 3.79
C LEU A 30 -0.94 6.57 2.73
N HIS A 31 -0.44 7.28 1.72
CA HIS A 31 -1.29 7.90 0.70
C HIS A 31 -1.20 7.24 -0.67
N SER A 32 -0.14 6.51 -0.94
CA SER A 32 0.08 5.94 -2.27
C SER A 32 0.82 4.62 -2.18
N ILE A 33 0.38 3.65 -2.98
CA ILE A 33 1.01 2.35 -3.13
C ILE A 33 1.20 2.11 -4.63
N TYR A 34 2.43 2.03 -5.07
CA TYR A 34 2.77 1.75 -6.46
C TYR A 34 3.21 0.30 -6.58
N LEU A 35 2.37 -0.50 -7.23
CA LEU A 35 2.62 -1.93 -7.41
C LEU A 35 3.26 -2.20 -8.76
N THR A 36 4.39 -2.91 -8.75
CA THR A 36 5.09 -3.35 -9.94
C THR A 36 5.26 -4.87 -9.91
N ILE A 37 4.73 -5.54 -10.93
CA ILE A 37 4.98 -6.95 -11.21
C ILE A 37 5.53 -7.02 -12.63
N PRO A 38 6.79 -7.44 -12.82
CA PRO A 38 7.39 -7.53 -14.15
C PRO A 38 6.66 -8.49 -15.09
N PRO A 39 6.85 -8.36 -16.41
CA PRO A 39 6.29 -9.33 -17.37
C PRO A 39 6.79 -10.76 -17.12
N GLY A 40 6.00 -11.74 -17.51
CA GLY A 40 6.34 -13.15 -17.45
C GLY A 40 5.66 -13.93 -16.33
N SER A 41 4.94 -13.27 -15.43
CA SER A 41 4.29 -13.93 -14.30
C SER A 41 2.98 -14.64 -14.64
N SER A 42 2.34 -14.27 -15.74
CA SER A 42 1.09 -14.87 -16.25
C SER A 42 0.01 -15.06 -15.16
N ASP A 43 -0.17 -14.08 -14.30
CA ASP A 43 -1.11 -14.11 -13.16
C ASP A 43 -0.80 -15.19 -12.10
N LEU A 44 0.41 -15.73 -12.07
CA LEU A 44 0.78 -16.81 -11.16
C LEU A 44 1.39 -16.33 -9.84
N VAL A 45 1.93 -15.13 -9.80
CA VAL A 45 2.42 -14.51 -8.57
C VAL A 45 1.31 -13.68 -7.92
N HIS A 46 1.20 -13.78 -6.61
CA HIS A 46 0.15 -13.12 -5.84
C HIS A 46 0.77 -12.29 -4.71
N CYS A 47 0.11 -11.20 -4.37
CA CYS A 47 0.54 -10.38 -3.24
C CYS A 47 -0.64 -9.77 -2.47
N GLN A 48 -0.40 -9.56 -1.19
CA GLN A 48 -1.28 -8.85 -0.26
C GLN A 48 -0.44 -7.94 0.63
N LEU A 49 -0.91 -6.74 0.89
CA LEU A 49 -0.29 -5.84 1.85
C LEU A 49 -1.21 -5.68 3.06
N ARG A 50 -0.65 -5.83 4.26
CA ARG A 50 -1.41 -5.70 5.51
C ARG A 50 -0.63 -4.96 6.59
N LYS A 51 -1.35 -4.41 7.54
CA LYS A 51 -0.84 -3.87 8.79
C LYS A 51 -1.48 -4.67 9.93
N GLY A 52 -0.73 -5.60 10.54
CA GLY A 52 -1.30 -6.53 11.49
C GLY A 52 -2.45 -7.33 10.89
N GLY A 53 -3.62 -7.30 11.52
CA GLY A 53 -4.83 -7.94 11.00
C GLY A 53 -5.61 -7.12 9.97
N TYR A 54 -5.15 -5.91 9.66
CA TYR A 54 -5.83 -5.01 8.72
C TYR A 54 -5.25 -5.18 7.32
N PHE A 55 -6.09 -5.65 6.38
CA PHE A 55 -5.71 -5.80 4.98
C PHE A 55 -5.86 -4.46 4.27
N ILE A 56 -4.76 -3.98 3.73
CA ILE A 56 -4.69 -2.70 3.04
C ILE A 56 -4.98 -2.90 1.55
N LEU A 57 -4.33 -3.89 0.95
CA LEU A 57 -4.34 -4.10 -0.49
C LEU A 57 -4.30 -5.60 -0.81
N PRO A 58 -5.40 -6.21 -1.31
CA PRO A 58 -6.77 -5.71 -1.25
C PRO A 58 -7.37 -5.79 0.16
N ARG A 59 -8.50 -5.16 0.38
CA ARG A 59 -9.16 -5.16 1.71
C ARG A 59 -9.83 -6.48 2.04
N ASN A 60 -10.26 -7.23 1.06
CA ASN A 60 -10.85 -8.54 1.25
C ASN A 60 -9.76 -9.62 1.35
N GLU A 61 -9.68 -10.25 2.51
CA GLU A 61 -8.66 -11.22 2.90
C GLU A 61 -8.55 -12.42 1.96
N ASP A 62 -9.66 -12.83 1.35
CA ASP A 62 -9.72 -13.99 0.45
C ASP A 62 -9.19 -13.71 -0.96
N LYS A 63 -8.88 -12.45 -1.28
CA LYS A 63 -8.38 -12.02 -2.58
C LYS A 63 -6.92 -11.58 -2.50
N SER A 64 -6.31 -11.48 -3.66
CA SER A 64 -4.93 -11.01 -3.82
C SER A 64 -4.79 -10.22 -5.12
N PHE A 65 -3.76 -9.38 -5.18
CA PHE A 65 -3.37 -8.81 -6.44
C PHE A 65 -2.46 -9.77 -7.19
N THR A 66 -2.69 -9.89 -8.47
CA THR A 66 -1.90 -10.69 -9.38
C THR A 66 -1.88 -9.98 -10.73
N GLY A 67 -1.09 -10.42 -11.66
CA GLY A 67 -1.07 -9.83 -13.00
C GLY A 67 0.11 -10.26 -13.84
N GLU A 68 -0.04 -9.99 -15.11
CA GLU A 68 1.02 -10.07 -16.11
C GLU A 68 1.43 -8.64 -16.43
N HIS A 69 2.64 -8.23 -16.04
CA HIS A 69 3.12 -6.87 -16.26
C HIS A 69 2.22 -5.80 -15.63
N VAL A 70 2.22 -5.73 -14.31
CA VAL A 70 1.48 -4.72 -13.54
C VAL A 70 2.38 -3.53 -13.23
N ASP A 71 1.85 -2.33 -13.40
CA ASP A 71 2.53 -1.08 -13.14
C ASP A 71 1.46 -0.05 -12.78
N THR A 72 0.95 -0.14 -11.55
CA THR A 72 -0.27 0.56 -11.14
C THR A 72 -0.09 1.31 -9.82
N LEU A 73 -0.54 2.56 -9.81
CA LEU A 73 -0.61 3.39 -8.61
C LEU A 73 -1.99 3.23 -7.96
N TYR A 74 -2.00 2.81 -6.71
CA TYR A 74 -3.19 2.80 -5.87
C TYR A 74 -3.13 3.95 -4.88
N ARG A 75 -4.22 4.68 -4.75
CA ARG A 75 -4.36 5.72 -3.75
C ARG A 75 -5.02 5.16 -2.51
N GLU A 76 -4.49 5.55 -1.36
CA GLU A 76 -4.99 5.13 -0.05
C GLU A 76 -4.96 6.34 0.89
N TRP A 77 -5.58 6.24 2.02
CA TRP A 77 -5.49 7.24 3.06
C TRP A 77 -5.56 6.52 4.40
N LEU A 78 -4.44 5.91 4.79
CA LEU A 78 -4.34 5.12 6.01
C LEU A 78 -3.47 5.83 7.02
N PHE A 79 -4.05 6.15 8.18
CA PHE A 79 -3.32 6.73 9.28
C PHE A 79 -2.43 5.70 9.97
N LEU A 80 -1.14 6.05 10.13
CA LEU A 80 -0.13 5.24 10.80
C LEU A 80 0.23 5.91 12.12
N PRO A 81 -0.40 5.51 13.25
CA PRO A 81 -0.35 6.27 14.50
C PRO A 81 0.91 6.09 15.33
N ALA A 82 1.60 4.96 15.21
CA ALA A 82 2.78 4.67 16.01
C ALA A 82 4.04 5.35 15.44
N GLU A 83 5.05 5.59 16.28
CA GLU A 83 6.35 6.06 15.80
C GLU A 83 6.95 5.14 14.75
N THR A 84 6.73 3.83 14.94
CA THR A 84 7.12 2.79 14.00
C THR A 84 5.94 1.88 13.75
N ASN A 85 5.53 1.79 12.50
CA ASN A 85 4.44 0.92 12.04
C ASN A 85 5.01 -0.18 11.18
N ARG A 86 4.59 -1.42 11.41
CA ARG A 86 5.01 -2.55 10.59
C ARG A 86 3.97 -2.83 9.50
N LEU A 87 4.41 -2.77 8.26
CA LEU A 87 3.62 -3.20 7.10
C LEU A 87 4.20 -4.50 6.58
N THR A 88 3.36 -5.45 6.24
CA THR A 88 3.77 -6.79 5.83
C THR A 88 3.24 -7.09 4.43
N LEU A 89 4.14 -7.47 3.54
CA LEU A 89 3.84 -7.97 2.21
C LEU A 89 3.80 -9.50 2.27
N LYS A 90 2.64 -10.07 1.97
CA LYS A 90 2.46 -11.52 1.84
C LYS A 90 2.46 -11.86 0.36
N THR A 91 3.30 -12.82 -0.03
CA THR A 91 3.47 -13.23 -1.42
C THR A 91 3.46 -14.73 -1.56
N TRP A 92 2.92 -15.21 -2.67
CA TRP A 92 3.02 -16.61 -3.08
C TRP A 92 3.05 -16.70 -4.59
N ASN A 93 3.50 -17.83 -5.10
CA ASN A 93 3.73 -18.01 -6.53
C ASN A 93 3.33 -19.43 -6.93
N THR A 94 2.30 -19.54 -7.74
CA THR A 94 1.79 -20.84 -8.24
C THR A 94 2.50 -21.31 -9.51
N ASP A 95 3.46 -20.52 -10.03
CA ASP A 95 4.32 -20.99 -11.12
C ASP A 95 5.17 -22.16 -10.65
N ASP A 96 5.21 -23.22 -11.41
CA ASP A 96 5.98 -24.41 -11.08
C ASP A 96 7.44 -24.36 -11.56
N THR A 97 7.82 -23.33 -12.32
CA THR A 97 9.11 -23.25 -13.00
C THR A 97 9.92 -22.03 -12.63
N TYR A 98 9.30 -20.84 -12.64
CA TYR A 98 10.01 -19.56 -12.51
C TYR A 98 9.65 -18.79 -11.24
N SER A 99 10.66 -18.13 -10.68
CA SER A 99 10.46 -17.13 -9.65
C SER A 99 9.95 -15.83 -10.28
N HIS A 100 9.19 -15.04 -9.52
CA HIS A 100 8.65 -13.76 -9.96
C HIS A 100 8.85 -12.69 -8.89
N ASN A 101 9.10 -11.46 -9.34
CA ASN A 101 9.33 -10.32 -8.47
C ASN A 101 8.04 -9.54 -8.22
N VAL A 102 7.86 -9.10 -6.99
CA VAL A 102 6.81 -8.15 -6.59
C VAL A 102 7.46 -6.99 -5.88
N ARG A 103 7.16 -5.77 -6.32
CA ARG A 103 7.71 -4.56 -5.72
C ARG A 103 6.61 -3.58 -5.39
N LEU A 104 6.65 -3.04 -4.18
CA LEU A 104 5.78 -1.96 -3.75
C LEU A 104 6.61 -0.73 -3.39
N HIS A 105 6.21 0.42 -3.93
CA HIS A 105 6.67 1.71 -3.46
C HIS A 105 5.57 2.32 -2.60
N LEU A 106 5.88 2.65 -1.36
CA LEU A 106 4.93 3.17 -0.38
C LEU A 106 5.20 4.63 -0.12
N GLY A 107 4.23 5.49 -0.43
CA GLY A 107 4.30 6.92 -0.19
C GLY A 107 3.64 7.28 1.14
N VAL A 108 4.39 7.90 2.04
CA VAL A 108 3.92 8.28 3.36
C VAL A 108 4.13 9.77 3.60
N LEU A 109 3.05 10.47 3.93
CA LEU A 109 3.13 11.85 4.40
C LEU A 109 3.41 11.85 5.90
N LYS A 110 4.38 12.65 6.32
CA LYS A 110 4.58 12.91 7.75
C LYS A 110 3.36 13.61 8.32
N LYS A 111 3.07 13.37 9.59
CA LYS A 111 1.95 14.01 10.28
C LYS A 111 1.96 15.52 10.10
N GLU A 112 3.14 16.15 10.21
CA GLU A 112 3.34 17.58 10.06
C GLU A 112 2.99 18.09 8.67
N ASP A 113 3.34 17.32 7.63
CA ASP A 113 3.05 17.65 6.24
C ASP A 113 1.60 17.40 5.86
N ALA A 114 0.91 16.53 6.61
CA ALA A 114 -0.50 16.23 6.42
C ALA A 114 -1.42 17.23 7.12
N GLU A 115 -0.91 18.02 8.06
CA GLU A 115 -1.65 19.07 8.73
C GLU A 115 -1.76 20.29 7.83
N MET A 116 -2.99 20.77 7.64
CA MET A 116 -3.20 22.01 6.90
C MET A 116 -2.63 23.20 7.69
N PRO A 117 -1.91 24.13 7.01
CA PRO A 117 -1.55 25.39 7.62
C PRO A 117 -2.78 26.09 8.19
N GLU A 118 -2.62 26.68 9.37
CA GLU A 118 -3.74 27.34 10.08
C GLU A 118 -4.40 28.44 9.24
N THR A 119 -3.61 29.18 8.47
CA THR A 119 -4.12 30.21 7.54
C THR A 119 -5.05 29.62 6.50
N LEU A 120 -4.69 28.46 5.90
CA LEU A 120 -5.51 27.78 4.92
C LEU A 120 -6.78 27.25 5.54
N LEU A 121 -6.72 26.72 6.76
CA LEU A 121 -7.90 26.28 7.50
C LEU A 121 -8.88 27.43 7.75
N LYS A 122 -8.39 28.62 8.10
CA LYS A 122 -9.22 29.81 8.30
C LYS A 122 -9.92 30.21 7.01
N GLU A 123 -9.21 30.23 5.89
CA GLU A 123 -9.79 30.55 4.58
C GLU A 123 -10.86 29.54 4.17
N MET A 124 -10.63 28.26 4.39
CA MET A 124 -11.61 27.21 4.10
C MET A 124 -12.86 27.35 4.98
N ARG A 125 -12.71 27.66 6.26
CA ARG A 125 -13.83 27.91 7.18
C ARG A 125 -14.68 29.09 6.73
N LEU A 126 -14.05 30.16 6.31
CA LEU A 126 -14.75 31.35 5.78
C LEU A 126 -15.52 31.00 4.50
N PHE A 127 -14.91 30.26 3.61
CA PHE A 127 -15.54 29.79 2.37
C PHE A 127 -16.77 28.94 2.65
N LEU A 128 -16.68 27.99 3.59
CA LEU A 128 -17.79 27.15 4.00
C LEU A 128 -18.93 27.94 4.66
N LYS A 129 -18.61 28.97 5.45
CA LYS A 129 -19.61 29.88 6.03
C LYS A 129 -20.39 30.64 4.96
N LEU A 130 -19.71 31.11 3.93
CA LEU A 130 -20.36 31.77 2.80
C LEU A 130 -21.33 30.84 2.06
N PHE A 131 -20.94 29.56 1.88
CA PHE A 131 -21.81 28.57 1.28
C PHE A 131 -23.06 28.29 2.13
N ARG A 132 -22.94 28.23 3.44
CA ARG A 132 -24.05 28.00 4.36
C ARG A 132 -25.06 29.16 4.37
N ARG A 133 -24.61 30.38 4.13
CA ARG A 133 -25.49 31.57 4.10
C ARG A 133 -26.34 31.67 2.82
N ARG A 134 -25.94 30.97 1.75
CA ARG A 134 -26.64 30.96 0.46
C ARG A 134 -27.69 29.85 0.33
N THR A 135 -27.68 28.91 1.25
CA THR A 135 -28.69 27.86 1.33
C THR A 135 -29.67 28.14 2.48
#